data_1bdeaa6d9ed344c63987c0dc243793ae
#
_entry.id   1bdeaa6d9ed344c63987c0dc243793ae
#
_cell.length_a   1.000
_cell.length_b   1.000
_cell.length_c   1.000
_cell.angle_alpha   90.00
_cell.angle_beta   90.00
_cell.angle_gamma   90.00
#
_symmetry.space_group_name_H-M   'P 1'
#
loop_
_entity.id
_entity.type
_entity.pdbx_description
1 polymer ?
#
loop_
_entity_poly.entity_id
_entity_poly.type
_entity_poly.pdbx_seq_one_letter_code
_entity_poly.pdbx_strand_id
1 'polypeptide(L)'
;YSYIGGCNAHVLPTPMINIVNGGSHATNSLDFQEFMIMPISANSFYQAMEMATNVFHTLKDILKRSNLATSVGDEGGFAPNLESNDDALELIIKAIKECNYEPGKDISIALDVAASELYQNGIYTINGKQYTSDELIKYYEQLVSKYPIISIEDGLDQEDYTGWKKLTSRLGAKIQLVGDDLFVTNTNRLKAGIAGNYSNSILIKLNQIGTLSETIDCIEMAVKNQIAPIISHRSGESEDTFISDLAVGLNIGQIKTGSMSRSERICKYNRLLKIEDDLVGNSCYQGKINNK
;
A
#
# COMPACT_ATOMS: atom_id res chain seq x y z
N TYR A 1 15.31 -15.93 0.49
CA TYR A 1 15.85 -14.65 0.95
C TYR A 1 17.36 -14.68 1.13
N SER A 2 17.92 -15.72 1.75
CA SER A 2 19.37 -15.84 2.01
C SER A 2 20.21 -15.90 0.73
N TYR A 3 19.69 -16.48 -0.35
CA TYR A 3 20.38 -16.51 -1.65
C TYR A 3 20.48 -15.10 -2.28
N ILE A 4 19.46 -14.27 -2.08
CA ILE A 4 19.40 -12.91 -2.62
C ILE A 4 20.24 -11.94 -1.79
N GLY A 5 20.09 -11.94 -0.46
CA GLY A 5 20.64 -10.93 0.43
C GLY A 5 21.80 -11.40 1.31
N GLY A 6 22.15 -12.69 1.25
CA GLY A 6 23.21 -13.26 2.09
C GLY A 6 22.88 -13.19 3.58
N CYS A 7 23.91 -13.04 4.40
CA CYS A 7 23.77 -12.98 5.86
C CYS A 7 23.13 -11.68 6.39
N ASN A 8 22.99 -10.66 5.56
CA ASN A 8 22.36 -9.39 5.94
C ASN A 8 20.83 -9.39 5.79
N ALA A 9 20.24 -10.42 5.19
CA ALA A 9 18.79 -10.53 4.96
C ALA A 9 18.07 -10.87 6.26
N HIS A 10 17.52 -9.86 6.97
CA HIS A 10 16.87 -10.03 8.27
C HIS A 10 15.73 -9.06 8.56
N VAL A 11 15.46 -8.10 7.67
CA VAL A 11 14.38 -7.13 7.88
C VAL A 11 13.06 -7.70 7.37
N LEU A 12 12.09 -7.89 8.28
CA LEU A 12 10.71 -8.24 7.96
C LEU A 12 9.97 -6.96 7.56
N PRO A 13 9.32 -6.94 6.38
CA PRO A 13 8.67 -5.72 5.89
C PRO A 13 7.37 -5.42 6.65
N THR A 14 7.05 -4.15 6.79
CA THR A 14 5.72 -3.69 7.21
C THR A 14 4.72 -3.98 6.09
N PRO A 15 3.66 -4.76 6.35
CA PRO A 15 2.66 -5.06 5.34
C PRO A 15 1.67 -3.90 5.16
N MET A 16 1.35 -3.60 3.91
CA MET A 16 0.24 -2.75 3.49
C MET A 16 -0.92 -3.68 3.13
N ILE A 17 -1.88 -3.84 4.05
CA ILE A 17 -2.90 -4.88 3.99
C ILE A 17 -4.21 -4.29 3.49
N ASN A 18 -4.61 -4.64 2.28
CA ASN A 18 -5.85 -4.17 1.67
C ASN A 18 -7.06 -4.79 2.35
N ILE A 19 -7.84 -4.02 3.11
CA ILE A 19 -9.00 -4.52 3.85
C ILE A 19 -10.35 -4.05 3.29
N VAL A 20 -10.36 -3.01 2.44
CA VAL A 20 -11.53 -2.58 1.66
C VAL A 20 -11.12 -2.31 0.22
N ASN A 21 -11.80 -2.97 -0.72
CA ASN A 21 -11.62 -2.82 -2.15
C ASN A 21 -12.70 -1.89 -2.75
N GLY A 22 -12.29 -1.09 -3.71
CA GLY A 22 -13.16 -0.29 -4.57
C GLY A 22 -12.60 -0.19 -5.98
N GLY A 23 -12.93 0.86 -6.72
CA GLY A 23 -12.45 1.09 -8.07
C GLY A 23 -12.62 -0.12 -8.98
N SER A 24 -11.60 -0.41 -9.78
CA SER A 24 -11.59 -1.56 -10.69
C SER A 24 -11.45 -2.91 -9.98
N HIS A 25 -11.08 -2.96 -8.68
CA HIS A 25 -10.93 -4.19 -7.89
C HIS A 25 -12.25 -4.70 -7.27
N ALA A 26 -13.36 -3.96 -7.41
CA ALA A 26 -14.65 -4.33 -6.84
C ALA A 26 -15.81 -3.77 -7.66
N THR A 27 -16.94 -4.48 -7.66
CA THR A 27 -18.20 -3.99 -8.27
C THR A 27 -19.04 -3.24 -7.24
N ASN A 28 -18.49 -2.17 -6.67
CA ASN A 28 -19.16 -1.33 -5.69
C ASN A 28 -19.08 0.15 -6.08
N SER A 29 -19.50 1.05 -5.19
CA SER A 29 -19.61 2.49 -5.43
C SER A 29 -18.36 3.30 -5.02
N LEU A 30 -17.30 2.66 -4.52
CA LEU A 30 -16.09 3.35 -4.11
C LEU A 30 -15.18 3.63 -5.30
N ASP A 31 -14.69 4.87 -5.41
CA ASP A 31 -13.78 5.25 -6.49
C ASP A 31 -12.33 4.88 -6.20
N PHE A 32 -11.87 5.00 -4.95
CA PHE A 32 -10.52 4.58 -4.58
C PHE A 32 -10.40 3.06 -4.62
N GLN A 33 -9.30 2.59 -5.21
CA GLN A 33 -9.11 1.17 -5.50
C GLN A 33 -8.84 0.33 -4.26
N GLU A 34 -8.03 0.86 -3.31
CA GLU A 34 -7.65 0.13 -2.11
C GLU A 34 -7.57 1.02 -0.88
N PHE A 35 -8.12 0.49 0.21
CA PHE A 35 -7.97 1.04 1.55
C PHE A 35 -7.22 0.02 2.39
N MET A 36 -5.99 0.36 2.77
CA MET A 36 -5.06 -0.53 3.44
C MET A 36 -4.82 -0.12 4.88
N ILE A 37 -4.52 -1.10 5.74
CA ILE A 37 -3.99 -0.87 7.09
C ILE A 37 -2.52 -1.28 7.16
N MET A 38 -1.79 -0.56 8.02
CA MET A 38 -0.36 -0.80 8.27
C MET A 38 -0.13 -0.91 9.77
N PRO A 39 0.18 -2.10 10.32
CA PRO A 39 0.51 -2.30 11.75
C PRO A 39 1.92 -1.76 12.05
N ILE A 40 2.04 -0.46 12.38
CA ILE A 40 3.33 0.23 12.50
C ILE A 40 3.96 0.14 13.90
N SER A 41 3.21 -0.28 14.92
CA SER A 41 3.73 -0.42 16.30
C SER A 41 4.09 -1.85 16.69
N ALA A 42 3.86 -2.81 15.80
CA ALA A 42 4.21 -4.20 16.07
C ALA A 42 5.72 -4.38 16.32
N ASN A 43 6.07 -5.32 17.19
CA ASN A 43 7.47 -5.64 17.52
C ASN A 43 8.00 -6.83 16.71
N SER A 44 7.13 -7.53 15.98
CA SER A 44 7.45 -8.67 15.13
C SER A 44 6.46 -8.73 13.96
N PHE A 45 6.82 -9.47 12.92
CA PHE A 45 5.91 -9.71 11.82
C PHE A 45 4.69 -10.54 12.26
N TYR A 46 4.92 -11.50 13.17
CA TYR A 46 3.84 -12.29 13.79
C TYR A 46 2.81 -11.37 14.47
N GLN A 47 3.26 -10.43 15.30
CA GLN A 47 2.36 -9.48 15.96
C GLN A 47 1.65 -8.58 14.95
N ALA A 48 2.32 -8.16 13.88
CA ALA A 48 1.68 -7.39 12.82
C ALA A 48 0.53 -8.16 12.15
N MET A 49 0.71 -9.47 11.91
CA MET A 49 -0.34 -10.33 11.37
C MET A 49 -1.49 -10.54 12.35
N GLU A 50 -1.21 -10.69 13.63
CA GLU A 50 -2.24 -10.77 14.69
C GLU A 50 -3.09 -9.48 14.70
N MET A 51 -2.45 -8.31 14.73
CA MET A 51 -3.14 -7.01 14.69
C MET A 51 -4.02 -6.87 13.44
N ALA A 52 -3.48 -7.20 12.27
CA ALA A 52 -4.20 -7.12 11.01
C ALA A 52 -5.39 -8.08 10.95
N THR A 53 -5.22 -9.32 11.42
CA THR A 53 -6.27 -10.33 11.46
C THR A 53 -7.41 -9.89 12.37
N ASN A 54 -7.09 -9.35 13.56
CA ASN A 54 -8.09 -8.83 14.49
C ASN A 54 -8.93 -7.71 13.85
N VAL A 55 -8.28 -6.73 13.20
CA VAL A 55 -8.98 -5.63 12.53
C VAL A 55 -9.82 -6.15 11.34
N PHE A 56 -9.29 -7.06 10.54
CA PHE A 56 -10.01 -7.65 9.41
C PHE A 56 -11.31 -8.36 9.87
N HIS A 57 -11.24 -9.19 10.89
CA HIS A 57 -12.43 -9.89 11.41
C HIS A 57 -13.40 -8.93 12.09
N THR A 58 -12.92 -7.96 12.84
CA THR A 58 -13.76 -6.93 13.45
C THR A 58 -14.47 -6.08 12.39
N LEU A 59 -13.78 -5.70 11.32
CA LEU A 59 -14.42 -5.02 10.19
C LEU A 59 -15.52 -5.86 9.55
N LYS A 60 -15.27 -7.17 9.36
CA LYS A 60 -16.31 -8.11 8.88
C LYS A 60 -17.55 -8.10 9.76
N ASP A 61 -17.38 -8.10 11.08
CA ASP A 61 -18.50 -8.10 12.01
C ASP A 61 -19.23 -6.74 12.04
N ILE A 62 -18.51 -5.63 11.90
CA ILE A 62 -19.11 -4.29 11.73
C ILE A 62 -19.97 -4.26 10.46
N LEU A 63 -19.44 -4.72 9.33
CA LEU A 63 -20.18 -4.78 8.06
C LEU A 63 -21.46 -5.61 8.21
N LYS A 64 -21.40 -6.80 8.81
CA LYS A 64 -22.57 -7.65 9.08
C LYS A 64 -23.61 -6.94 9.95
N ARG A 65 -23.17 -6.31 11.05
CA ARG A 65 -24.08 -5.56 11.96
C ARG A 65 -24.75 -4.37 11.27
N SER A 66 -24.11 -3.82 10.24
CA SER A 66 -24.61 -2.72 9.42
C SER A 66 -25.39 -3.18 8.18
N ASN A 67 -25.65 -4.49 8.03
CA ASN A 67 -26.29 -5.09 6.83
C ASN A 67 -25.56 -4.78 5.52
N LEU A 68 -24.24 -4.62 5.58
CA LEU A 68 -23.38 -4.41 4.41
C LEU A 68 -22.78 -5.74 3.94
N ALA A 69 -22.41 -5.77 2.63
CA ALA A 69 -21.81 -6.95 2.04
C ALA A 69 -20.44 -7.28 2.67
N THR A 70 -20.18 -8.57 2.88
CA THR A 70 -18.89 -9.10 3.35
C THR A 70 -18.21 -9.96 2.28
N SER A 71 -18.68 -9.89 1.04
CA SER A 71 -17.95 -10.41 -0.12
C SER A 71 -16.64 -9.64 -0.30
N VAL A 72 -15.66 -10.32 -0.87
CA VAL A 72 -14.32 -9.76 -1.07
C VAL A 72 -14.06 -9.47 -2.54
N GLY A 73 -13.27 -8.43 -2.79
CA GLY A 73 -12.78 -8.08 -4.12
C GLY A 73 -11.58 -8.93 -4.55
N ASP A 74 -10.93 -8.51 -5.62
CA ASP A 74 -9.86 -9.27 -6.28
C ASP A 74 -8.64 -9.50 -5.38
N GLU A 75 -8.36 -8.59 -4.47
CA GLU A 75 -7.23 -8.69 -3.55
C GLU A 75 -7.60 -9.19 -2.14
N GLY A 76 -8.85 -9.59 -1.94
CA GLY A 76 -9.32 -10.21 -0.69
C GLY A 76 -9.83 -9.22 0.35
N GLY A 77 -9.80 -7.90 0.12
CA GLY A 77 -10.47 -6.89 0.94
C GLY A 77 -11.99 -6.93 0.74
N PHE A 78 -12.76 -6.48 1.74
CA PHE A 78 -14.22 -6.42 1.63
C PHE A 78 -14.65 -5.40 0.58
N ALA A 79 -15.76 -5.66 -0.10
CA ALA A 79 -16.31 -4.82 -1.15
C ALA A 79 -17.75 -4.34 -0.83
N PRO A 80 -17.97 -3.61 0.27
CA PRO A 80 -19.28 -3.09 0.59
C PRO A 80 -19.68 -1.94 -0.35
N ASN A 81 -20.98 -1.76 -0.59
CA ASN A 81 -21.49 -0.53 -1.18
C ASN A 81 -21.56 0.55 -0.10
N LEU A 82 -20.81 1.63 -0.29
CA LEU A 82 -20.74 2.78 0.61
C LEU A 82 -21.01 4.07 -0.20
N GLU A 83 -21.43 5.12 0.47
CA GLU A 83 -21.79 6.37 -0.19
C GLU A 83 -20.54 7.19 -0.59
N SER A 84 -19.42 7.02 0.13
CA SER A 84 -18.20 7.79 -0.08
C SER A 84 -16.93 7.05 0.36
N ASN A 85 -15.76 7.55 -0.09
CA ASN A 85 -14.46 7.11 0.40
C ASN A 85 -14.26 7.41 1.91
N ASP A 86 -14.87 8.49 2.42
CA ASP A 86 -14.88 8.81 3.84
C ASP A 86 -15.57 7.73 4.68
N ASP A 87 -16.67 7.14 4.21
CA ASP A 87 -17.36 6.05 4.92
C ASP A 87 -16.49 4.81 5.07
N ALA A 88 -15.70 4.50 4.04
CA ALA A 88 -14.73 3.40 4.13
C ALA A 88 -13.67 3.69 5.20
N LEU A 89 -13.13 4.90 5.24
CA LEU A 89 -12.16 5.33 6.24
C LEU A 89 -12.74 5.29 7.67
N GLU A 90 -13.96 5.78 7.87
CA GLU A 90 -14.64 5.74 9.17
C GLU A 90 -14.88 4.31 9.66
N LEU A 91 -15.27 3.39 8.77
CA LEU A 91 -15.43 1.97 9.11
C LEU A 91 -14.09 1.33 9.53
N ILE A 92 -13.01 1.65 8.84
CA ILE A 92 -11.66 1.17 9.17
C ILE A 92 -11.23 1.71 10.54
N ILE A 93 -11.38 3.01 10.78
CA ILE A 93 -11.07 3.64 12.08
C ILE A 93 -11.88 3.00 13.21
N LYS A 94 -13.16 2.74 12.95
CA LYS A 94 -14.03 2.06 13.91
C LYS A 94 -13.53 0.64 14.22
N ALA A 95 -13.14 -0.13 13.19
CA ALA A 95 -12.62 -1.49 13.37
C ALA A 95 -11.30 -1.49 14.18
N ILE A 96 -10.38 -0.56 13.89
CA ILE A 96 -9.13 -0.40 14.64
C ILE A 96 -9.43 -0.13 16.13
N LYS A 97 -10.34 0.81 16.42
CA LYS A 97 -10.72 1.17 17.80
C LYS A 97 -11.44 0.04 18.54
N GLU A 98 -12.34 -0.70 17.89
CA GLU A 98 -13.03 -1.85 18.49
C GLU A 98 -12.06 -2.99 18.83
N CYS A 99 -10.88 -3.05 18.20
CA CYS A 99 -9.79 -3.97 18.56
C CYS A 99 -8.88 -3.44 19.68
N ASN A 100 -9.19 -2.29 20.29
CA ASN A 100 -8.38 -1.59 21.28
C ASN A 100 -7.00 -1.14 20.76
N TYR A 101 -6.86 -0.90 19.45
CA TYR A 101 -5.70 -0.25 18.86
C TYR A 101 -5.95 1.24 18.66
N GLU A 102 -4.89 2.04 18.75
CA GLU A 102 -4.93 3.49 18.55
C GLU A 102 -4.61 3.83 17.08
N PRO A 103 -5.59 4.39 16.31
CA PRO A 103 -5.35 4.81 14.93
C PRO A 103 -4.23 5.85 14.83
N GLY A 104 -3.28 5.62 13.92
CA GLY A 104 -2.12 6.48 13.69
C GLY A 104 -0.93 6.23 14.62
N LYS A 105 -1.12 5.47 15.69
CA LYS A 105 -0.05 5.08 16.60
C LYS A 105 0.27 3.60 16.49
N ASP A 106 -0.75 2.74 16.55
CA ASP A 106 -0.60 1.30 16.42
C ASP A 106 -0.79 0.84 14.98
N ILE A 107 -1.85 1.35 14.34
CA ILE A 107 -2.21 1.04 12.96
C ILE A 107 -2.49 2.34 12.22
N SER A 108 -1.82 2.53 11.11
CA SER A 108 -2.06 3.63 10.17
C SER A 108 -2.78 3.16 8.91
N ILE A 109 -3.22 4.11 8.09
CA ILE A 109 -3.94 3.85 6.84
C ILE A 109 -3.03 4.18 5.65
N ALA A 110 -3.12 3.36 4.62
CA ALA A 110 -2.58 3.64 3.29
C ALA A 110 -3.70 3.54 2.25
N LEU A 111 -3.60 4.34 1.21
CA LEU A 111 -4.56 4.38 0.10
C LEU A 111 -3.86 4.04 -1.21
N ASP A 112 -4.56 3.34 -2.08
CA ASP A 112 -4.29 3.30 -3.51
C ASP A 112 -5.50 3.92 -4.23
N VAL A 113 -5.26 5.05 -4.88
CA VAL A 113 -6.33 5.81 -5.56
C VAL A 113 -6.53 5.33 -6.99
N ALA A 114 -5.45 4.85 -7.65
CA ALA A 114 -5.40 4.53 -9.07
C ALA A 114 -6.00 5.68 -9.91
N ALA A 115 -5.54 6.92 -9.68
CA ALA A 115 -6.17 8.13 -10.19
C ALA A 115 -6.19 8.23 -11.72
N SER A 116 -5.36 7.48 -12.44
CA SER A 116 -5.43 7.39 -13.90
C SER A 116 -6.76 6.83 -14.40
N GLU A 117 -7.39 5.92 -13.65
CA GLU A 117 -8.73 5.38 -13.94
C GLU A 117 -9.85 6.43 -13.79
N LEU A 118 -9.60 7.47 -12.98
CA LEU A 118 -10.55 8.54 -12.66
C LEU A 118 -10.32 9.80 -13.52
N TYR A 119 -9.30 9.77 -14.39
CA TYR A 119 -8.83 10.93 -15.13
C TYR A 119 -9.33 10.95 -16.57
N GLN A 120 -9.91 12.08 -16.98
CA GLN A 120 -10.28 12.32 -18.35
C GLN A 120 -10.12 13.80 -18.73
N ASN A 121 -9.35 14.08 -19.79
CA ASN A 121 -9.19 15.43 -20.36
C ASN A 121 -8.80 16.53 -19.34
N GLY A 122 -7.91 16.22 -18.41
CA GLY A 122 -7.43 17.20 -17.41
C GLY A 122 -8.27 17.27 -16.13
N ILE A 123 -9.29 16.44 -16.00
CA ILE A 123 -10.23 16.43 -14.87
C ILE A 123 -10.30 15.04 -14.25
N TYR A 124 -10.26 14.97 -12.93
CA TYR A 124 -10.50 13.77 -12.12
C TYR A 124 -11.95 13.77 -11.64
N THR A 125 -12.63 12.64 -11.69
CA THR A 125 -14.00 12.50 -11.19
C THR A 125 -14.02 11.56 -9.99
N ILE A 126 -14.39 12.05 -8.81
CA ILE A 126 -14.48 11.29 -7.56
C ILE A 126 -15.83 11.57 -6.90
N ASN A 127 -16.61 10.54 -6.58
CA ASN A 127 -17.96 10.64 -6.02
C ASN A 127 -18.87 11.57 -6.86
N GLY A 128 -18.73 11.50 -8.19
CA GLY A 128 -19.47 12.35 -9.13
C GLY A 128 -19.06 13.82 -9.14
N LYS A 129 -18.05 14.21 -8.37
CA LYS A 129 -17.48 15.57 -8.36
C LYS A 129 -16.25 15.65 -9.23
N GLN A 130 -16.08 16.75 -9.92
CA GLN A 130 -14.94 17.02 -10.78
C GLN A 130 -13.86 17.82 -10.03
N TYR A 131 -12.61 17.45 -10.26
CA TYR A 131 -11.44 18.06 -9.65
C TYR A 131 -10.35 18.30 -10.69
N THR A 132 -9.76 19.47 -10.68
CA THR A 132 -8.42 19.69 -11.26
C THR A 132 -7.36 19.05 -10.37
N SER A 133 -6.12 18.89 -10.86
CA SER A 133 -5.01 18.38 -10.03
C SER A 133 -4.84 19.17 -8.73
N ASP A 134 -4.93 20.49 -8.79
CA ASP A 134 -4.78 21.35 -7.60
C ASP A 134 -5.91 21.18 -6.58
N GLU A 135 -7.13 20.93 -7.02
CA GLU A 135 -8.29 20.66 -6.16
C GLU A 135 -8.21 19.26 -5.55
N LEU A 136 -7.77 18.27 -6.34
CA LEU A 136 -7.58 16.91 -5.84
C LEU A 136 -6.46 16.84 -4.80
N ILE A 137 -5.36 17.57 -4.98
CA ILE A 137 -4.31 17.71 -3.97
C ILE A 137 -4.87 18.30 -2.66
N LYS A 138 -5.72 19.32 -2.74
CA LYS A 138 -6.38 19.90 -1.56
C LYS A 138 -7.31 18.89 -0.86
N TYR A 139 -8.00 18.07 -1.63
CA TYR A 139 -8.81 16.98 -1.08
C TYR A 139 -7.94 15.98 -0.29
N TYR A 140 -6.78 15.58 -0.84
CA TYR A 140 -5.84 14.72 -0.09
C TYR A 140 -5.29 15.40 1.16
N GLU A 141 -5.00 16.69 1.13
CA GLU A 141 -4.59 17.43 2.34
C GLU A 141 -5.66 17.36 3.44
N GLN A 142 -6.94 17.45 3.07
CA GLN A 142 -8.06 17.32 4.02
C GLN A 142 -8.14 15.89 4.59
N LEU A 143 -8.04 14.87 3.74
CA LEU A 143 -8.04 13.47 4.17
C LEU A 143 -6.88 13.17 5.13
N VAL A 144 -5.66 13.57 4.78
CA VAL A 144 -4.46 13.38 5.62
C VAL A 144 -4.55 14.14 6.94
N SER A 145 -5.24 15.29 6.96
CA SER A 145 -5.48 16.04 8.21
C SER A 145 -6.54 15.38 9.11
N LYS A 146 -7.51 14.69 8.51
CA LYS A 146 -8.65 14.08 9.23
C LYS A 146 -8.36 12.65 9.69
N TYR A 147 -7.62 11.89 8.89
CA TYR A 147 -7.37 10.47 9.09
C TYR A 147 -5.87 10.17 9.22
N PRO A 148 -5.47 9.12 9.92
CA PRO A 148 -4.07 8.74 10.08
C PRO A 148 -3.51 8.07 8.80
N ILE A 149 -3.61 8.76 7.68
CA ILE A 149 -3.10 8.33 6.38
C ILE A 149 -1.61 8.66 6.31
N ILE A 150 -0.80 7.64 6.07
CA ILE A 150 0.66 7.76 5.98
C ILE A 150 1.21 7.44 4.58
N SER A 151 0.35 6.97 3.66
CA SER A 151 0.74 6.64 2.30
C SER A 151 -0.43 6.83 1.33
N ILE A 152 -0.16 7.42 0.17
CA ILE A 152 -1.08 7.53 -0.97
C ILE A 152 -0.33 7.04 -2.21
N GLU A 153 -0.86 6.00 -2.86
CA GLU A 153 -0.37 5.44 -4.11
C GLU A 153 -1.22 5.98 -5.27
N ASP A 154 -0.54 6.30 -6.37
CA ASP A 154 -1.12 6.80 -7.63
C ASP A 154 -2.22 7.84 -7.44
N GLY A 155 -1.87 8.86 -6.63
CA GLY A 155 -2.80 9.94 -6.28
C GLY A 155 -3.15 10.88 -7.44
N LEU A 156 -2.42 10.81 -8.55
CA LEU A 156 -2.67 11.58 -9.77
C LEU A 156 -2.41 10.70 -11.01
N ASP A 157 -2.89 11.16 -12.16
CA ASP A 157 -2.63 10.50 -13.44
C ASP A 157 -1.15 10.31 -13.70
N GLN A 158 -0.78 9.17 -14.28
CA GLN A 158 0.61 8.76 -14.52
C GLN A 158 1.43 9.72 -15.39
N GLU A 159 0.78 10.59 -16.16
CA GLU A 159 1.45 11.58 -17.02
C GLU A 159 1.28 13.02 -16.48
N ASP A 160 0.59 13.22 -15.36
CA ASP A 160 0.44 14.56 -14.73
C ASP A 160 1.68 14.94 -13.90
N TYR A 161 2.83 15.00 -14.55
CA TYR A 161 4.12 15.31 -13.88
C TYR A 161 4.11 16.65 -13.11
N THR A 162 3.35 17.62 -13.61
CA THR A 162 3.21 18.93 -12.93
C THR A 162 2.42 18.78 -11.64
N GLY A 163 1.34 18.03 -11.67
CA GLY A 163 0.54 17.69 -10.50
C GLY A 163 1.35 16.90 -9.48
N TRP A 164 2.07 15.86 -9.91
CA TRP A 164 2.92 15.05 -9.04
C TRP A 164 3.97 15.88 -8.31
N LYS A 165 4.64 16.79 -9.00
CA LYS A 165 5.61 17.70 -8.38
C LYS A 165 4.96 18.59 -7.32
N LYS A 166 3.74 19.10 -7.57
CA LYS A 166 2.98 19.89 -6.58
C LYS A 166 2.55 19.03 -5.40
N LEU A 167 2.02 17.83 -5.66
CA LEU A 167 1.60 16.88 -4.63
C LEU A 167 2.76 16.56 -3.69
N THR A 168 3.92 16.24 -4.25
CA THR A 168 5.14 15.92 -3.48
C THR A 168 5.63 17.14 -2.68
N SER A 169 5.59 18.32 -3.26
CA SER A 169 5.95 19.55 -2.54
C SER A 169 5.03 19.83 -1.33
N ARG A 170 3.74 19.48 -1.40
CA ARG A 170 2.74 19.76 -0.36
C ARG A 170 2.63 18.68 0.70
N LEU A 171 2.70 17.43 0.31
CA LEU A 171 2.46 16.28 1.19
C LEU A 171 3.67 15.37 1.41
N GLY A 172 4.66 15.37 0.52
CA GLY A 172 5.79 14.45 0.57
C GLY A 172 6.66 14.55 1.82
N ALA A 173 6.59 15.70 2.53
CA ALA A 173 7.22 15.86 3.83
C ALA A 173 6.44 15.19 4.98
N LYS A 174 5.16 14.87 4.79
CA LYS A 174 4.25 14.35 5.83
C LYS A 174 3.95 12.88 5.63
N ILE A 175 3.76 12.44 4.37
CA ILE A 175 3.34 11.11 4.02
C ILE A 175 4.19 10.53 2.87
N GLN A 176 4.09 9.23 2.70
CA GLN A 176 4.62 8.52 1.55
C GLN A 176 3.72 8.75 0.34
N LEU A 177 4.31 9.10 -0.79
CA LEU A 177 3.64 9.23 -2.08
C LEU A 177 4.25 8.19 -3.01
N VAL A 178 3.45 7.22 -3.43
CA VAL A 178 3.92 6.03 -4.15
C VAL A 178 3.55 6.16 -5.62
N GLY A 179 4.52 5.99 -6.50
CA GLY A 179 4.27 5.83 -7.92
C GLY A 179 4.28 4.35 -8.31
N ASP A 180 3.13 3.82 -8.75
CA ASP A 180 3.00 2.55 -9.45
C ASP A 180 2.96 2.79 -10.96
N ASP A 181 1.85 3.24 -11.51
CA ASP A 181 1.71 3.54 -12.94
C ASP A 181 2.63 4.66 -13.40
N LEU A 182 2.97 5.59 -12.50
CA LEU A 182 3.96 6.64 -12.75
C LEU A 182 5.31 6.07 -13.18
N PHE A 183 5.75 4.95 -12.58
CA PHE A 183 7.10 4.40 -12.77
C PHE A 183 7.14 3.03 -13.44
N VAL A 184 6.14 2.19 -13.24
CA VAL A 184 6.01 0.82 -13.76
C VAL A 184 7.30 -0.02 -13.59
N THR A 185 7.97 0.13 -12.43
CA THR A 185 9.25 -0.55 -12.12
C THR A 185 10.35 -0.27 -13.16
N ASN A 186 10.28 0.86 -13.87
CA ASN A 186 11.18 1.19 -14.97
C ASN A 186 12.23 2.24 -14.56
N THR A 187 13.51 1.90 -14.72
CA THR A 187 14.63 2.76 -14.32
C THR A 187 14.67 4.11 -15.05
N ASN A 188 14.22 4.18 -16.32
CA ASN A 188 14.19 5.46 -17.06
C ASN A 188 13.07 6.37 -16.52
N ARG A 189 11.88 5.82 -16.26
CA ARG A 189 10.80 6.60 -15.64
C ARG A 189 11.17 7.02 -14.22
N LEU A 190 11.76 6.13 -13.43
CA LEU A 190 12.25 6.45 -12.09
C LEU A 190 13.32 7.57 -12.12
N LYS A 191 14.26 7.51 -13.03
CA LYS A 191 15.29 8.56 -13.22
C LYS A 191 14.65 9.93 -13.52
N ALA A 192 13.63 9.96 -14.37
CA ALA A 192 12.87 11.18 -14.65
C ALA A 192 12.13 11.68 -13.41
N GLY A 193 11.51 10.78 -12.64
CA GLY A 193 10.81 11.11 -11.40
C GLY A 193 11.73 11.67 -10.31
N ILE A 194 12.92 11.11 -10.16
CA ILE A 194 13.97 11.62 -9.26
C ILE A 194 14.36 13.04 -9.66
N ALA A 195 14.68 13.26 -10.94
CA ALA A 195 15.06 14.57 -11.45
C ALA A 195 13.94 15.62 -11.31
N GLY A 196 12.68 15.19 -11.46
CA GLY A 196 11.50 16.04 -11.38
C GLY A 196 10.93 16.20 -9.95
N ASN A 197 11.40 15.41 -8.98
CA ASN A 197 10.84 15.32 -7.62
C ASN A 197 9.33 15.00 -7.65
N TYR A 198 8.97 13.90 -8.37
CA TYR A 198 7.55 13.56 -8.57
C TYR A 198 6.95 12.73 -7.43
N SER A 199 7.76 11.93 -6.72
CA SER A 199 7.32 11.10 -5.60
C SER A 199 8.46 10.85 -4.62
N ASN A 200 8.18 10.22 -3.48
CA ASN A 200 9.17 9.79 -2.50
C ASN A 200 9.17 8.27 -2.29
N SER A 201 8.36 7.54 -3.05
CA SER A 201 8.28 6.07 -3.01
C SER A 201 7.91 5.49 -4.37
N ILE A 202 8.27 4.23 -4.58
CA ILE A 202 7.99 3.47 -5.81
C ILE A 202 7.43 2.10 -5.46
N LEU A 203 6.40 1.66 -6.20
CA LEU A 203 5.95 0.28 -6.17
C LEU A 203 6.82 -0.57 -7.10
N ILE A 204 7.22 -1.75 -6.63
CA ILE A 204 8.09 -2.68 -7.35
C ILE A 204 7.32 -3.94 -7.69
N LYS A 205 7.11 -4.18 -8.97
CA LYS A 205 6.43 -5.33 -9.53
C LYS A 205 7.34 -6.05 -10.53
N LEU A 206 7.84 -7.24 -10.18
CA LEU A 206 8.83 -7.96 -11.00
C LEU A 206 8.39 -8.16 -12.45
N ASN A 207 7.12 -8.47 -12.67
CA ASN A 207 6.61 -8.75 -14.01
C ASN A 207 6.30 -7.50 -14.85
N GLN A 208 6.40 -6.29 -14.30
CA GLN A 208 6.33 -5.05 -15.10
C GLN A 208 7.61 -4.83 -15.90
N ILE A 209 8.76 -5.16 -15.32
CA ILE A 209 10.05 -5.04 -16.01
C ILE A 209 10.51 -6.38 -16.60
N GLY A 210 10.24 -7.50 -15.94
CA GLY A 210 10.32 -8.85 -16.49
C GLY A 210 11.49 -9.70 -16.01
N THR A 211 12.58 -9.12 -15.50
CA THR A 211 13.70 -9.87 -14.92
C THR A 211 14.04 -9.45 -13.50
N LEU A 212 14.60 -10.38 -12.73
CA LEU A 212 15.05 -10.09 -11.37
C LEU A 212 16.18 -9.05 -11.37
N SER A 213 17.11 -9.14 -12.30
CA SER A 213 18.26 -8.20 -12.39
C SER A 213 17.77 -6.76 -12.61
N GLU A 214 16.91 -6.54 -13.59
CA GLU A 214 16.35 -5.19 -13.86
C GLU A 214 15.50 -4.69 -12.68
N THR A 215 14.80 -5.59 -11.98
CA THR A 215 14.05 -5.25 -10.76
C THR A 215 15.01 -4.77 -9.66
N ILE A 216 16.11 -5.48 -9.44
CA ILE A 216 17.14 -5.09 -8.46
C ILE A 216 17.78 -3.76 -8.86
N ASP A 217 18.10 -3.55 -10.12
CA ASP A 217 18.65 -2.27 -10.61
C ASP A 217 17.69 -1.10 -10.31
N CYS A 218 16.39 -1.30 -10.47
CA CYS A 218 15.37 -0.31 -10.14
C CYS A 218 15.31 -0.04 -8.63
N ILE A 219 15.32 -1.09 -7.81
CA ILE A 219 15.34 -0.98 -6.35
C ILE A 219 16.60 -0.24 -5.87
N GLU A 220 17.77 -0.61 -6.36
CA GLU A 220 19.01 0.05 -6.00
C GLU A 220 19.04 1.53 -6.40
N MET A 221 18.52 1.85 -7.59
CA MET A 221 18.38 3.24 -8.02
C MET A 221 17.46 4.02 -7.07
N ALA A 222 16.32 3.45 -6.69
CA ALA A 222 15.40 4.06 -5.74
C ALA A 222 16.08 4.33 -4.39
N VAL A 223 16.67 3.31 -3.78
CA VAL A 223 17.34 3.41 -2.47
C VAL A 223 18.49 4.44 -2.49
N LYS A 224 19.33 4.42 -3.52
CA LYS A 224 20.46 5.38 -3.69
C LYS A 224 19.98 6.84 -3.78
N ASN A 225 18.73 7.06 -4.20
CA ASN A 225 18.15 8.39 -4.35
C ASN A 225 17.08 8.70 -3.29
N GLN A 226 17.03 7.95 -2.18
CA GLN A 226 16.08 8.15 -1.06
C GLN A 226 14.60 8.03 -1.47
N ILE A 227 14.31 7.28 -2.53
CA ILE A 227 12.97 6.87 -2.91
C ILE A 227 12.71 5.50 -2.25
N ALA A 228 11.69 5.40 -1.41
CA ALA A 228 11.39 4.17 -0.67
C ALA A 228 10.75 3.13 -1.60
N PRO A 229 11.38 1.95 -1.83
CA PRO A 229 10.73 0.89 -2.59
C PRO A 229 9.75 0.10 -1.75
N ILE A 230 8.67 -0.38 -2.37
CA ILE A 230 7.67 -1.27 -1.81
C ILE A 230 7.56 -2.49 -2.72
N ILE A 231 7.81 -3.68 -2.21
CA ILE A 231 7.61 -4.90 -3.00
C ILE A 231 6.12 -5.20 -3.10
N SER A 232 5.62 -5.45 -4.32
CA SER A 232 4.19 -5.60 -4.56
C SER A 232 3.84 -6.85 -5.36
N HIS A 233 2.66 -7.39 -5.06
CA HIS A 233 1.93 -8.35 -5.88
C HIS A 233 1.28 -7.66 -7.09
N ARG A 234 0.41 -8.40 -7.78
CA ARG A 234 -0.50 -7.90 -8.82
C ARG A 234 -1.96 -8.19 -8.45
N SER A 235 -2.93 -7.49 -9.10
CA SER A 235 -4.36 -7.80 -8.96
C SER A 235 -4.69 -9.25 -9.35
N GLY A 236 -4.14 -9.74 -10.46
CA GLY A 236 -4.09 -11.17 -10.80
C GLY A 236 -2.84 -11.81 -10.21
N GLU A 237 -2.99 -12.78 -9.31
CA GLU A 237 -1.87 -13.36 -8.56
C GLU A 237 -1.96 -14.88 -8.47
N SER A 238 -0.83 -15.52 -8.18
CA SER A 238 -0.70 -16.94 -7.93
C SER A 238 -0.23 -17.22 -6.50
N GLU A 239 -0.14 -18.47 -6.09
CA GLU A 239 0.39 -18.88 -4.77
C GLU A 239 1.93 -18.85 -4.69
N ASP A 240 2.63 -18.33 -5.71
CA ASP A 240 4.08 -18.10 -5.64
C ASP A 240 4.41 -17.09 -4.53
N THR A 241 5.48 -17.38 -3.77
CA THR A 241 5.86 -16.57 -2.60
C THR A 241 7.16 -15.79 -2.79
N PHE A 242 7.71 -15.75 -4.00
CA PHE A 242 9.02 -15.17 -4.28
C PHE A 242 9.15 -13.71 -3.82
N ILE A 243 8.07 -12.92 -3.94
CA ILE A 243 8.09 -11.51 -3.50
C ILE A 243 8.36 -11.35 -2.00
N SER A 244 7.97 -12.32 -1.17
CA SER A 244 8.30 -12.33 0.26
C SER A 244 9.79 -12.53 0.49
N ASP A 245 10.41 -13.49 -0.22
CA ASP A 245 11.85 -13.72 -0.18
C ASP A 245 12.64 -12.53 -0.74
N LEU A 246 12.13 -11.89 -1.79
CA LEU A 246 12.75 -10.68 -2.37
C LEU A 246 12.74 -9.52 -1.37
N ALA A 247 11.61 -9.28 -0.71
CA ALA A 247 11.47 -8.21 0.27
C ALA A 247 12.47 -8.35 1.42
N VAL A 248 12.57 -9.54 2.01
CA VAL A 248 13.52 -9.81 3.09
C VAL A 248 14.96 -9.87 2.57
N GLY A 249 15.18 -10.49 1.41
CA GLY A 249 16.51 -10.63 0.80
C GLY A 249 17.19 -9.29 0.57
N LEU A 250 16.45 -8.28 0.17
CA LEU A 250 16.98 -6.93 -0.07
C LEU A 250 16.73 -5.96 1.09
N ASN A 251 16.21 -6.45 2.23
CA ASN A 251 15.84 -5.63 3.38
C ASN A 251 14.90 -4.47 3.00
N ILE A 252 13.95 -4.74 2.10
CA ILE A 252 12.93 -3.77 1.72
C ILE A 252 11.90 -3.72 2.85
N GLY A 253 11.80 -2.59 3.50
CA GLY A 253 11.02 -2.42 4.72
C GLY A 253 9.50 -2.43 4.52
N GLN A 254 8.98 -2.65 3.30
CA GLN A 254 7.54 -2.61 3.01
C GLN A 254 7.14 -3.65 1.96
N ILE A 255 5.93 -4.22 2.13
CA ILE A 255 5.33 -5.14 1.16
C ILE A 255 3.83 -4.86 1.02
N LYS A 256 3.33 -4.83 -0.22
CA LYS A 256 1.91 -4.75 -0.59
C LYS A 256 1.52 -6.07 -1.24
N THR A 257 0.71 -6.91 -0.56
CA THR A 257 0.39 -8.24 -1.09
C THR A 257 -1.04 -8.71 -0.75
N GLY A 258 -1.98 -7.77 -0.79
CA GLY A 258 -3.40 -8.04 -0.65
C GLY A 258 -3.87 -8.12 0.80
N SER A 259 -4.95 -8.84 1.01
CA SER A 259 -5.69 -8.89 2.28
C SER A 259 -5.41 -10.15 3.11
N MET A 260 -6.12 -10.26 4.24
CA MET A 260 -6.13 -11.43 5.13
C MET A 260 -7.13 -12.51 4.65
N SER A 261 -7.38 -12.58 3.36
CA SER A 261 -8.21 -13.58 2.71
C SER A 261 -7.66 -13.90 1.31
N ARG A 262 -8.12 -15.00 0.70
CA ARG A 262 -7.65 -15.57 -0.59
C ARG A 262 -6.25 -16.18 -0.48
N SER A 263 -6.10 -17.44 -0.87
CA SER A 263 -4.87 -18.24 -0.64
C SER A 263 -3.65 -17.65 -1.33
N GLU A 264 -3.82 -17.09 -2.53
CA GLU A 264 -2.76 -16.42 -3.30
C GLU A 264 -2.21 -15.14 -2.62
N ARG A 265 -2.90 -14.60 -1.63
CA ARG A 265 -2.43 -13.48 -0.79
C ARG A 265 -1.80 -14.00 0.50
N ILE A 266 -2.52 -14.86 1.21
CA ILE A 266 -2.12 -15.41 2.52
C ILE A 266 -0.80 -16.20 2.43
N CYS A 267 -0.53 -16.89 1.33
CA CYS A 267 0.70 -17.65 1.16
C CYS A 267 1.96 -16.78 1.30
N LYS A 268 1.93 -15.50 0.87
CA LYS A 268 3.04 -14.55 1.01
C LYS A 268 3.27 -14.17 2.49
N TYR A 269 2.18 -13.92 3.22
CA TYR A 269 2.26 -13.64 4.67
C TYR A 269 2.76 -14.87 5.45
N ASN A 270 2.26 -16.07 5.11
CA ASN A 270 2.75 -17.31 5.70
C ASN A 270 4.24 -17.54 5.42
N ARG A 271 4.71 -17.16 4.22
CA ARG A 271 6.14 -17.22 3.89
C ARG A 271 6.95 -16.27 4.75
N LEU A 272 6.49 -15.05 4.99
CA LEU A 272 7.15 -14.08 5.86
C LEU A 272 7.19 -14.53 7.31
N LEU A 273 6.10 -15.12 7.84
CA LEU A 273 6.08 -15.74 9.18
C LEU A 273 7.13 -16.85 9.28
N LYS A 274 7.22 -17.72 8.26
CA LYS A 274 8.23 -18.77 8.23
C LYS A 274 9.67 -18.22 8.17
N ILE A 275 9.91 -17.15 7.43
CA ILE A 275 11.21 -16.48 7.39
C ILE A 275 11.55 -15.89 8.77
N GLU A 276 10.58 -15.29 9.47
CA GLU A 276 10.78 -14.77 10.82
C GLU A 276 11.18 -15.89 11.78
N ASP A 277 10.51 -17.04 11.72
CA ASP A 277 10.88 -18.24 12.51
C ASP A 277 12.29 -18.75 12.16
N ASP A 278 12.64 -18.84 10.88
CA ASP A 278 13.95 -19.29 10.40
C ASP A 278 15.10 -18.39 10.88
N LEU A 279 14.84 -17.10 11.10
CA LEU A 279 15.83 -16.12 11.58
C LEU A 279 16.12 -16.22 13.09
N VAL A 280 15.35 -16.99 13.83
CA VAL A 280 15.60 -17.36 15.25
C VAL A 280 15.97 -16.15 16.13
N GLY A 281 15.12 -15.12 16.14
CA GLY A 281 15.32 -13.93 16.97
C GLY A 281 16.34 -12.90 16.43
N ASN A 282 16.92 -13.17 15.27
CA ASN A 282 17.75 -12.18 14.55
C ASN A 282 16.96 -11.35 13.54
N SER A 283 15.64 -11.53 13.48
CA SER A 283 14.77 -10.72 12.65
C SER A 283 14.56 -9.32 13.24
N CYS A 284 14.38 -8.35 12.36
CA CYS A 284 13.98 -7.00 12.70
C CYS A 284 12.70 -6.66 11.93
N TYR A 285 11.61 -6.38 12.63
CA TYR A 285 10.41 -5.89 11.98
C TYR A 285 10.55 -4.40 11.68
N GLN A 286 10.28 -3.99 10.44
CA GLN A 286 10.46 -2.60 10.01
C GLN A 286 9.56 -1.63 10.78
N GLY A 287 8.28 -1.95 10.98
CA GLY A 287 7.31 -1.13 11.70
C GLY A 287 7.03 0.19 10.99
N LYS A 288 7.57 1.28 11.51
CA LYS A 288 7.38 2.61 10.91
C LYS A 288 8.00 2.69 9.53
N ILE A 289 7.29 3.27 8.59
CA ILE A 289 7.83 3.54 7.25
C ILE A 289 8.85 4.69 7.31
N ASN A 290 9.95 4.53 6.54
CA ASN A 290 11.17 5.34 6.65
C ASN A 290 11.05 6.80 6.18
N ASN A 291 9.89 7.41 6.27
CA ASN A 291 9.79 8.82 5.91
C ASN A 291 9.47 9.74 7.11
N LYS A 292 9.70 9.23 8.34
CA LYS A 292 9.92 10.08 9.56
C LYS A 292 9.50 9.38 10.84
#